data_a774e94fb14a36131ccc78ded1aa02bf
#
_entry.id   a774e94fb14a36131ccc78ded1aa02bf
#
_cell.length_a   1.000
_cell.length_b   1.000
_cell.length_c   1.000
_cell.angle_alpha   90.00
_cell.angle_beta   90.00
_cell.angle_gamma   90.00
#
_symmetry.space_group_name_H-M   'P 1'
#
loop_
_entity.id
_entity.type
_entity.pdbx_description
1 polymer ?
#
loop_
_entity_poly.entity_id
_entity_poly.type
_entity_poly.pdbx_seq_one_letter_code
_entity_poly.pdbx_strand_id
1 'polypeptide(L)'
;MKITEIELYEVEIPPIPPIAKYMPKIYDLTLARVTTDEGLTGWGECQGRKADLVAGLTSLVGKNPLALDPFAQPDHITCALLDIAGQAWSVPVNRFFGARVRDRVPVSYWSCHMEPAETAAEAEVGAGLGFTNHKLKARPWDIVETVRLMRDAAGPDYTVGVDPNTLFVQPSAAARLAAELELFGTVANFEDPVPKDNLDWFRLLREKTWIPIALHLGAPAEVLAALKAEAVDYINLGGSALQVRQSAALAEAANVPVWVQMGGLCLGVKAAYSVHLQSTLANATLACDELPFTRIADVCDGSLQVEAGHFLVPEGPGLGIHVDLDVVEKYRVA
;
A
#
# COMPACT_ATOMS: atom_id res chain seq x y z
N MET A 1 2.12 -33.28 -1.29
CA MET A 1 2.39 -32.01 -2.03
C MET A 1 3.84 -31.61 -1.87
N LYS A 2 4.50 -31.25 -2.97
CA LYS A 2 5.89 -30.73 -2.99
C LYS A 2 5.99 -29.59 -4.00
N ILE A 3 6.78 -28.60 -3.70
CA ILE A 3 7.13 -27.54 -4.65
C ILE A 3 7.97 -28.16 -5.77
N THR A 4 7.51 -28.03 -7.01
CA THR A 4 8.24 -28.51 -8.20
C THR A 4 9.08 -27.44 -8.83
N GLU A 5 8.60 -26.18 -8.80
CA GLU A 5 9.24 -25.08 -9.47
C GLU A 5 8.93 -23.75 -8.79
N ILE A 6 9.88 -22.81 -8.84
CA ILE A 6 9.70 -21.40 -8.48
C ILE A 6 10.23 -20.57 -9.64
N GLU A 7 9.33 -19.84 -10.28
CA GLU A 7 9.64 -18.95 -11.39
C GLU A 7 9.52 -17.49 -10.94
N LEU A 8 10.40 -16.65 -11.42
CA LEU A 8 10.35 -15.20 -11.20
C LEU A 8 10.17 -14.48 -12.53
N TYR A 9 9.18 -13.61 -12.61
CA TYR A 9 8.85 -12.79 -13.77
C TYR A 9 9.05 -11.32 -13.40
N GLU A 10 10.13 -10.71 -13.89
CA GLU A 10 10.30 -9.26 -13.80
C GLU A 10 9.38 -8.62 -14.85
N VAL A 11 8.50 -7.71 -14.43
CA VAL A 11 7.51 -7.08 -15.31
C VAL A 11 7.59 -5.56 -15.24
N GLU A 12 7.42 -4.90 -16.39
CA GLU A 12 7.38 -3.45 -16.50
C GLU A 12 6.10 -3.02 -17.23
N ILE A 13 5.06 -2.73 -16.44
CA ILE A 13 3.80 -2.19 -16.94
C ILE A 13 3.84 -0.66 -16.79
N PRO A 14 3.72 0.10 -17.89
CA PRO A 14 3.79 1.57 -17.83
C PRO A 14 2.70 2.18 -16.94
N PRO A 15 2.98 3.34 -16.30
CA PRO A 15 1.95 4.09 -15.61
C PRO A 15 0.91 4.66 -16.57
N ILE A 16 -0.27 5.02 -16.04
CA ILE A 16 -1.31 5.75 -16.80
C ILE A 16 -0.78 7.12 -17.25
N PRO A 17 -1.30 7.70 -18.37
CA PRO A 17 -0.74 8.90 -18.97
C PRO A 17 -0.52 10.10 -18.03
N PRO A 18 -1.43 10.46 -17.09
CA PRO A 18 -1.20 11.55 -16.16
C PRO A 18 0.04 11.34 -15.28
N ILE A 19 0.24 10.11 -14.81
CA ILE A 19 1.41 9.73 -13.99
C ILE A 19 2.67 9.65 -14.87
N ALA A 20 2.57 9.03 -16.06
CA ALA A 20 3.69 8.82 -16.97
C ALA A 20 4.40 10.11 -17.37
N LYS A 21 3.68 11.23 -17.43
CA LYS A 21 4.23 12.56 -17.73
C LYS A 21 5.29 12.99 -16.70
N TYR A 22 5.10 12.65 -15.43
CA TYR A 22 5.96 13.07 -14.32
C TYR A 22 6.84 11.93 -13.79
N MET A 23 6.36 10.70 -13.92
CA MET A 23 7.03 9.47 -13.52
C MET A 23 6.94 8.45 -14.67
N PRO A 24 7.79 8.56 -15.70
CA PRO A 24 7.72 7.68 -16.88
C PRO A 24 8.04 6.21 -16.56
N LYS A 25 8.73 5.98 -15.46
CA LYS A 25 8.98 4.64 -14.92
C LYS A 25 8.59 4.62 -13.44
N ILE A 26 7.85 3.59 -13.04
CA ILE A 26 7.60 3.23 -11.65
C ILE A 26 8.65 2.18 -11.23
N TYR A 27 8.52 1.57 -10.07
CA TYR A 27 9.46 0.56 -9.57
C TYR A 27 9.55 -0.66 -10.48
N ASP A 28 10.71 -1.32 -10.49
CA ASP A 28 10.85 -2.68 -10.98
C ASP A 28 10.01 -3.61 -10.10
N LEU A 29 9.19 -4.45 -10.70
CA LEU A 29 8.32 -5.40 -10.01
C LEU A 29 8.63 -6.81 -10.47
N THR A 30 8.66 -7.73 -9.51
CA THR A 30 8.85 -9.15 -9.78
C THR A 30 7.72 -9.95 -9.18
N LEU A 31 7.07 -10.77 -10.03
CA LEU A 31 6.13 -11.80 -9.62
C LEU A 31 6.87 -13.10 -9.33
N ALA A 32 6.48 -13.78 -8.26
CA ALA A 32 6.93 -15.14 -7.95
C ALA A 32 5.76 -16.11 -8.20
N ARG A 33 6.00 -17.13 -9.01
CA ARG A 33 5.09 -18.25 -9.24
C ARG A 33 5.66 -19.49 -8.60
N VAL A 34 4.95 -20.09 -7.66
CA VAL A 34 5.33 -21.33 -6.98
C VAL A 34 4.37 -22.43 -7.41
N THR A 35 4.89 -23.47 -8.06
CA THR A 35 4.09 -24.60 -8.58
C THR A 35 4.36 -25.87 -7.78
N THR A 36 3.33 -26.70 -7.59
CA THR A 36 3.40 -27.95 -6.83
C THR A 36 3.13 -29.19 -7.70
N ASP A 37 3.56 -30.36 -7.24
CA ASP A 37 3.30 -31.66 -7.88
C ASP A 37 1.82 -32.08 -7.85
N GLU A 38 0.98 -31.38 -7.09
CA GLU A 38 -0.48 -31.58 -7.06
C GLU A 38 -1.25 -30.57 -7.93
N GLY A 39 -0.53 -29.75 -8.72
CA GLY A 39 -1.11 -28.81 -9.67
C GLY A 39 -1.56 -27.48 -9.06
N LEU A 40 -1.33 -27.24 -7.76
CA LEU A 40 -1.60 -25.94 -7.16
C LEU A 40 -0.49 -24.96 -7.51
N THR A 41 -0.88 -23.72 -7.76
CA THR A 41 0.03 -22.62 -8.07
C THR A 41 -0.28 -21.45 -7.17
N GLY A 42 0.75 -20.94 -6.46
CA GLY A 42 0.62 -19.74 -5.65
C GLY A 42 1.42 -18.58 -6.25
N TRP A 43 0.91 -17.39 -6.06
CA TRP A 43 1.51 -16.16 -6.56
C TRP A 43 1.97 -15.24 -5.44
N GLY A 44 3.07 -14.54 -5.71
CA GLY A 44 3.55 -13.45 -4.86
C GLY A 44 4.14 -12.34 -5.69
N GLU A 45 4.33 -11.19 -5.09
CA GLU A 45 4.84 -9.99 -5.74
C GLU A 45 5.75 -9.21 -4.80
N CYS A 46 6.80 -8.60 -5.33
CA CYS A 46 7.63 -7.64 -4.60
C CYS A 46 8.23 -6.60 -5.53
N GLN A 47 8.66 -5.50 -4.94
CA GLN A 47 9.55 -4.54 -5.60
C GLN A 47 10.96 -5.12 -5.67
N GLY A 48 11.64 -4.87 -6.78
CA GLY A 48 13.00 -5.29 -7.02
C GLY A 48 13.15 -6.12 -8.28
N ARG A 49 14.41 -6.28 -8.70
CA ARG A 49 14.76 -7.04 -9.87
C ARG A 49 14.87 -8.54 -9.57
N LYS A 50 14.49 -9.36 -10.50
CA LYS A 50 14.61 -10.82 -10.40
C LYS A 50 15.99 -11.29 -9.89
N ALA A 51 17.07 -10.66 -10.38
CA ALA A 51 18.43 -11.03 -9.99
C ALA A 51 18.71 -10.91 -8.49
N ASP A 52 18.07 -9.96 -7.81
CA ASP A 52 18.25 -9.70 -6.38
C ASP A 52 17.40 -10.65 -5.52
N LEU A 53 16.45 -11.37 -6.11
CA LEU A 53 15.41 -12.13 -5.43
C LEU A 53 15.58 -13.65 -5.52
N VAL A 54 16.49 -14.15 -6.38
CA VAL A 54 16.69 -15.59 -6.61
C VAL A 54 17.38 -16.32 -5.45
N ALA A 55 18.05 -15.60 -4.55
CA ALA A 55 18.85 -16.22 -3.51
C ALA A 55 18.01 -17.09 -2.58
N GLY A 56 18.42 -18.34 -2.39
CA GLY A 56 17.78 -19.28 -1.46
C GLY A 56 16.51 -19.97 -2.00
N LEU A 57 15.91 -19.53 -3.12
CA LEU A 57 14.64 -20.09 -3.61
C LEU A 57 14.76 -21.56 -4.02
N THR A 58 15.90 -21.97 -4.63
CA THR A 58 16.15 -23.36 -5.01
C THR A 58 16.11 -24.32 -3.83
N SER A 59 16.40 -23.86 -2.63
CA SER A 59 16.34 -24.66 -1.40
C SER A 59 14.93 -25.05 -0.98
N LEU A 60 13.90 -24.41 -1.56
CA LEU A 60 12.49 -24.68 -1.29
C LEU A 60 11.92 -25.76 -2.22
N VAL A 61 12.54 -25.97 -3.39
CA VAL A 61 12.11 -27.02 -4.33
C VAL A 61 12.25 -28.39 -3.69
N GLY A 62 11.23 -29.22 -3.87
CA GLY A 62 11.11 -30.56 -3.25
C GLY A 62 10.53 -30.55 -1.83
N LYS A 63 10.41 -29.40 -1.17
CA LYS A 63 9.76 -29.29 0.15
C LYS A 63 8.24 -29.23 0.04
N ASN A 64 7.56 -29.63 1.10
CA ASN A 64 6.11 -29.46 1.20
C ASN A 64 5.79 -28.02 1.63
N PRO A 65 5.08 -27.22 0.78
CA PRO A 65 4.75 -25.82 1.09
C PRO A 65 3.94 -25.67 2.38
N LEU A 66 3.10 -26.65 2.72
CA LEU A 66 2.26 -26.63 3.93
C LEU A 66 3.04 -26.97 5.21
N ALA A 67 4.27 -27.48 5.10
CA ALA A 67 5.15 -27.78 6.22
C ALA A 67 6.21 -26.70 6.47
N LEU A 68 6.30 -25.71 5.60
CA LEU A 68 7.19 -24.56 5.78
C LEU A 68 6.52 -23.52 6.71
N ASP A 69 7.35 -22.84 7.52
CA ASP A 69 6.90 -21.59 8.11
C ASP A 69 6.88 -20.51 7.02
N PRO A 70 5.69 -20.03 6.59
CA PRO A 70 5.60 -19.05 5.52
C PRO A 70 6.24 -17.71 5.93
N PHE A 71 6.12 -17.32 7.21
CA PHE A 71 6.63 -16.03 7.69
C PHE A 71 8.15 -16.02 7.93
N ALA A 72 8.82 -17.15 7.82
CA ALA A 72 10.28 -17.23 7.79
C ALA A 72 10.85 -17.03 6.36
N GLN A 73 9.99 -16.90 5.36
CA GLN A 73 10.38 -16.69 3.97
C GLN A 73 10.32 -15.19 3.60
N PRO A 74 10.99 -14.77 2.49
CA PRO A 74 10.76 -13.44 1.92
C PRO A 74 9.27 -13.22 1.62
N ASP A 75 8.78 -12.00 1.80
CA ASP A 75 7.34 -11.71 1.82
C ASP A 75 6.58 -12.11 0.54
N HIS A 76 7.21 -12.02 -0.63
CA HIS A 76 6.64 -12.51 -1.90
C HIS A 76 6.49 -14.04 -1.91
N ILE A 77 7.40 -14.78 -1.30
CA ILE A 77 7.28 -16.24 -1.15
C ILE A 77 6.25 -16.56 -0.04
N THR A 78 6.22 -15.79 1.05
CA THR A 78 5.15 -15.89 2.06
C THR A 78 3.77 -15.79 1.41
N CYS A 79 3.58 -14.78 0.56
CA CYS A 79 2.34 -14.59 -0.20
C CYS A 79 1.98 -15.84 -1.02
N ALA A 80 2.92 -16.34 -1.84
CA ALA A 80 2.70 -17.51 -2.68
C ALA A 80 2.42 -18.80 -1.86
N LEU A 81 3.10 -19.00 -0.74
CA LEU A 81 2.86 -20.15 0.13
C LEU A 81 1.49 -20.08 0.80
N LEU A 82 1.05 -18.90 1.25
CA LEU A 82 -0.28 -18.71 1.82
C LEU A 82 -1.37 -18.85 0.76
N ASP A 83 -1.10 -18.45 -0.48
CA ASP A 83 -2.00 -18.69 -1.61
C ASP A 83 -2.19 -20.19 -1.86
N ILE A 84 -1.11 -20.98 -1.94
CA ILE A 84 -1.17 -22.44 -2.06
C ILE A 84 -1.91 -23.05 -0.87
N ALA A 85 -1.62 -22.63 0.35
CA ALA A 85 -2.27 -23.14 1.55
C ALA A 85 -3.78 -22.87 1.54
N GLY A 86 -4.17 -21.65 1.13
CA GLY A 86 -5.58 -21.28 0.97
C GLY A 86 -6.31 -22.12 -0.06
N GLN A 87 -5.68 -22.37 -1.22
CA GLN A 87 -6.22 -23.25 -2.26
C GLN A 87 -6.35 -24.69 -1.75
N ALA A 88 -5.30 -25.23 -1.10
CA ALA A 88 -5.31 -26.60 -0.58
C ALA A 88 -6.37 -26.83 0.49
N TRP A 89 -6.68 -25.84 1.31
CA TRP A 89 -7.69 -25.95 2.38
C TRP A 89 -9.03 -25.31 2.01
N SER A 90 -9.17 -24.83 0.76
CA SER A 90 -10.38 -24.18 0.26
C SER A 90 -10.84 -23.00 1.14
N VAL A 91 -9.88 -22.18 1.58
CA VAL A 91 -10.11 -20.97 2.39
C VAL A 91 -9.39 -19.76 1.81
N PRO A 92 -9.91 -18.53 1.97
CA PRO A 92 -9.21 -17.33 1.55
C PRO A 92 -8.02 -17.02 2.48
N VAL A 93 -7.00 -16.30 1.95
CA VAL A 93 -5.74 -16.00 2.65
C VAL A 93 -5.95 -15.24 3.96
N ASN A 94 -6.97 -14.41 4.10
CA ASN A 94 -7.24 -13.71 5.36
C ASN A 94 -7.38 -14.63 6.57
N ARG A 95 -7.80 -15.90 6.37
CA ARG A 95 -7.95 -16.88 7.47
C ARG A 95 -6.62 -17.19 8.19
N PHE A 96 -5.49 -16.98 7.53
CA PHE A 96 -4.16 -17.15 8.14
C PHE A 96 -3.72 -15.93 8.96
N PHE A 97 -4.41 -14.79 8.81
CA PHE A 97 -4.11 -13.56 9.55
C PHE A 97 -5.02 -13.36 10.76
N GLY A 98 -6.26 -13.82 10.68
CA GLY A 98 -7.22 -13.66 11.76
C GLY A 98 -8.68 -13.75 11.29
N ALA A 99 -9.59 -13.36 12.17
CA ALA A 99 -10.99 -13.21 11.81
C ALA A 99 -11.19 -11.98 10.91
N ARG A 100 -11.94 -12.13 9.83
CA ARG A 100 -12.33 -11.02 8.96
C ARG A 100 -13.26 -10.07 9.74
N VAL A 101 -12.91 -8.80 9.83
CA VAL A 101 -13.66 -7.74 10.53
C VAL A 101 -14.30 -6.76 9.56
N ARG A 102 -13.95 -6.81 8.26
CA ARG A 102 -14.56 -6.00 7.20
C ARG A 102 -14.53 -6.68 5.85
N ASP A 103 -15.52 -6.37 5.02
CA ASP A 103 -15.68 -6.91 3.66
C ASP A 103 -15.15 -5.96 2.60
N ARG A 104 -14.88 -4.70 2.97
CA ARG A 104 -14.39 -3.64 2.11
C ARG A 104 -13.22 -2.94 2.80
N VAL A 105 -12.11 -2.77 2.08
CA VAL A 105 -10.92 -2.06 2.57
C VAL A 105 -10.84 -0.71 1.86
N PRO A 106 -10.89 0.42 2.59
CA PRO A 106 -10.80 1.73 1.96
C PRO A 106 -9.44 1.94 1.31
N VAL A 107 -9.42 2.57 0.13
CA VAL A 107 -8.21 2.88 -0.63
C VAL A 107 -8.23 4.31 -1.11
N SER A 108 -7.07 4.98 -1.07
CA SER A 108 -6.89 6.33 -1.58
C SER A 108 -6.81 6.34 -3.10
N TYR A 109 -7.40 7.36 -3.76
CA TYR A 109 -6.88 7.78 -5.06
C TYR A 109 -5.47 8.34 -4.88
N TRP A 110 -4.67 8.42 -5.94
CA TRP A 110 -3.26 8.78 -5.79
C TRP A 110 -2.75 9.66 -6.94
N SER A 111 -1.94 10.66 -6.58
CA SER A 111 -1.16 11.42 -7.55
C SER A 111 0.30 11.58 -7.09
N CYS A 112 1.22 11.45 -8.04
CA CYS A 112 2.56 11.99 -7.87
C CYS A 112 2.49 13.54 -7.81
N HIS A 113 3.60 14.19 -7.53
CA HIS A 113 3.65 15.65 -7.68
C HIS A 113 3.48 16.03 -9.15
N MET A 114 2.45 16.81 -9.44
CA MET A 114 2.08 17.35 -10.75
C MET A 114 1.86 18.86 -10.63
N GLU A 115 1.67 19.55 -11.75
CA GLU A 115 1.18 20.94 -11.73
C GLU A 115 -0.18 21.01 -11.00
N PRO A 116 -0.43 22.06 -10.19
CA PRO A 116 -1.65 22.17 -9.37
C PRO A 116 -2.95 21.94 -10.11
N ALA A 117 -3.10 22.50 -11.31
CA ALA A 117 -4.31 22.32 -12.13
C ALA A 117 -4.50 20.88 -12.62
N GLU A 118 -3.42 20.15 -12.92
CA GLU A 118 -3.48 18.75 -13.33
C GLU A 118 -3.80 17.83 -12.13
N THR A 119 -3.24 18.14 -10.96
CA THR A 119 -3.61 17.43 -9.72
C THR A 119 -5.09 17.62 -9.39
N ALA A 120 -5.63 18.82 -9.61
CA ALA A 120 -7.05 19.09 -9.42
C ALA A 120 -7.94 18.30 -10.40
N ALA A 121 -7.51 18.17 -11.66
CA ALA A 121 -8.23 17.33 -12.64
C ALA A 121 -8.22 15.85 -12.22
N GLU A 122 -7.10 15.34 -11.71
CA GLU A 122 -7.04 13.97 -11.15
C GLU A 122 -7.94 13.81 -9.91
N ALA A 123 -8.04 14.84 -9.05
CA ALA A 123 -8.96 14.82 -7.92
C ALA A 123 -10.42 14.74 -8.35
N GLU A 124 -10.82 15.47 -9.40
CA GLU A 124 -12.15 15.39 -10.02
C GLU A 124 -12.44 13.98 -10.56
N VAL A 125 -11.46 13.37 -11.26
CA VAL A 125 -11.55 11.99 -11.73
C VAL A 125 -11.73 11.03 -10.55
N GLY A 126 -10.91 11.12 -9.52
CA GLY A 126 -11.00 10.28 -8.32
C GLY A 126 -12.36 10.41 -7.62
N ALA A 127 -12.85 11.62 -7.44
CA ALA A 127 -14.18 11.88 -6.87
C ALA A 127 -15.29 11.28 -7.75
N GLY A 128 -15.19 11.43 -9.08
CA GLY A 128 -16.14 10.85 -10.05
C GLY A 128 -16.17 9.31 -10.01
N LEU A 129 -15.06 8.66 -9.65
CA LEU A 129 -14.96 7.21 -9.44
C LEU A 129 -15.43 6.78 -8.03
N GLY A 130 -15.84 7.72 -7.18
CA GLY A 130 -16.36 7.47 -5.85
C GLY A 130 -15.28 7.35 -4.76
N PHE A 131 -14.03 7.71 -5.03
CA PHE A 131 -13.03 7.85 -3.97
C PHE A 131 -13.39 9.07 -3.10
N THR A 132 -13.09 8.97 -1.81
CA THR A 132 -13.31 10.03 -0.83
C THR A 132 -12.02 10.58 -0.24
N ASN A 133 -10.89 9.93 -0.57
CA ASN A 133 -9.56 10.31 -0.11
C ASN A 133 -8.55 10.26 -1.26
N HIS A 134 -7.64 11.23 -1.28
CA HIS A 134 -6.56 11.34 -2.26
C HIS A 134 -5.21 11.40 -1.56
N LYS A 135 -4.35 10.43 -1.78
CA LYS A 135 -2.95 10.48 -1.37
C LYS A 135 -2.15 11.34 -2.36
N LEU A 136 -1.59 12.44 -1.91
CA LEU A 136 -0.87 13.41 -2.73
C LEU A 136 0.61 13.49 -2.36
N LYS A 137 1.50 13.28 -3.34
CA LYS A 137 2.93 13.60 -3.19
C LYS A 137 3.12 15.11 -3.30
N ALA A 138 3.35 15.76 -2.17
CA ALA A 138 3.30 17.22 -2.02
C ALA A 138 4.67 17.90 -2.15
N ARG A 139 4.64 19.20 -2.46
CA ARG A 139 5.82 20.07 -2.46
C ARG A 139 5.51 21.38 -1.73
N PRO A 140 6.47 21.96 -0.99
CA PRO A 140 6.21 23.12 -0.14
C PRO A 140 5.90 24.41 -0.90
N TRP A 141 6.25 24.50 -2.19
CA TRP A 141 6.08 25.72 -2.98
C TRP A 141 4.72 25.84 -3.67
N ASP A 142 3.94 24.78 -3.80
CA ASP A 142 2.67 24.76 -4.52
C ASP A 142 1.52 24.05 -3.80
N ILE A 143 1.78 23.42 -2.64
CA ILE A 143 0.78 22.58 -1.95
C ILE A 143 -0.50 23.35 -1.58
N VAL A 144 -0.39 24.60 -1.18
CA VAL A 144 -1.55 25.42 -0.77
C VAL A 144 -2.47 25.64 -1.97
N GLU A 145 -1.91 26.03 -3.12
CA GLU A 145 -2.66 26.21 -4.35
C GLU A 145 -3.21 24.88 -4.87
N THR A 146 -2.42 23.80 -4.78
CA THR A 146 -2.84 22.45 -5.19
C THR A 146 -4.07 22.00 -4.40
N VAL A 147 -4.06 22.07 -3.07
CA VAL A 147 -5.18 21.64 -2.22
C VAL A 147 -6.41 22.53 -2.45
N ARG A 148 -6.21 23.85 -2.63
CA ARG A 148 -7.30 24.75 -2.96
C ARG A 148 -8.01 24.32 -4.27
N LEU A 149 -7.24 24.08 -5.34
CA LEU A 149 -7.80 23.66 -6.63
C LEU A 149 -8.44 22.27 -6.57
N MET A 150 -7.83 21.32 -5.85
CA MET A 150 -8.43 19.99 -5.63
C MET A 150 -9.80 20.10 -4.95
N ARG A 151 -9.90 20.92 -3.89
CA ARG A 151 -11.17 21.17 -3.18
C ARG A 151 -12.21 21.79 -4.09
N ASP A 152 -11.82 22.78 -4.93
CA ASP A 152 -12.73 23.44 -5.85
C ASP A 152 -13.24 22.46 -6.94
N ALA A 153 -12.40 21.51 -7.38
CA ALA A 153 -12.73 20.51 -8.41
C ALA A 153 -13.53 19.31 -7.87
N ALA A 154 -13.10 18.73 -6.76
CA ALA A 154 -13.65 17.47 -6.23
C ALA A 154 -14.70 17.68 -5.12
N GLY A 155 -14.82 18.90 -4.59
CA GLY A 155 -15.77 19.26 -3.53
C GLY A 155 -15.19 19.20 -2.12
N PRO A 156 -15.92 19.78 -1.13
CA PRO A 156 -15.42 19.96 0.24
C PRO A 156 -15.32 18.66 1.05
N ASP A 157 -16.02 17.60 0.64
CA ASP A 157 -16.00 16.30 1.34
C ASP A 157 -14.87 15.37 0.81
N TYR A 158 -14.17 15.78 -0.26
CA TYR A 158 -13.03 15.04 -0.80
C TYR A 158 -11.77 15.40 -0.02
N THR A 159 -11.22 14.44 0.70
CA THR A 159 -10.09 14.67 1.59
C THR A 159 -8.75 14.39 0.93
N VAL A 160 -7.69 15.06 1.41
CA VAL A 160 -6.34 14.93 0.87
C VAL A 160 -5.36 14.52 1.97
N GLY A 161 -4.73 13.36 1.82
CA GLY A 161 -3.56 12.97 2.60
C GLY A 161 -2.31 13.57 1.94
N VAL A 162 -1.67 14.51 2.63
CA VAL A 162 -0.52 15.28 2.14
C VAL A 162 0.77 14.58 2.55
N ASP A 163 1.53 14.08 1.58
CA ASP A 163 2.80 13.40 1.80
C ASP A 163 3.96 14.15 1.10
N PRO A 164 4.64 15.06 1.80
CA PRO A 164 5.80 15.77 1.25
C PRO A 164 7.07 14.92 1.23
N ASN A 165 7.07 13.69 1.74
CA ASN A 165 8.27 12.86 1.86
C ASN A 165 9.43 13.63 2.50
N THR A 166 9.20 14.24 3.66
CA THR A 166 10.14 15.05 4.47
C THR A 166 10.52 16.43 3.91
N LEU A 167 9.96 16.83 2.76
CA LEU A 167 10.37 18.05 2.06
C LEU A 167 9.88 19.37 2.70
N PHE A 168 9.07 19.32 3.76
CA PHE A 168 8.81 20.52 4.56
C PHE A 168 9.98 20.85 5.49
N VAL A 169 10.95 19.95 5.62
CA VAL A 169 12.30 20.12 6.19
C VAL A 169 12.34 20.47 7.67
N GLN A 170 11.57 21.51 8.09
CA GLN A 170 11.58 22.05 9.45
C GLN A 170 10.17 22.13 10.01
N PRO A 171 9.98 21.85 11.31
CA PRO A 171 8.66 21.97 11.96
C PRO A 171 8.02 23.35 11.78
N SER A 172 8.82 24.41 11.81
CA SER A 172 8.30 25.77 11.62
C SER A 172 7.78 26.03 10.21
N ALA A 173 8.36 25.40 9.19
CA ALA A 173 7.88 25.49 7.81
C ALA A 173 6.61 24.67 7.63
N ALA A 174 6.59 23.43 8.14
CA ALA A 174 5.41 22.57 8.13
C ALA A 174 4.22 23.22 8.87
N ALA A 175 4.45 23.82 10.04
CA ALA A 175 3.39 24.49 10.81
C ALA A 175 2.82 25.73 10.08
N ARG A 176 3.63 26.50 9.33
CA ARG A 176 3.11 27.60 8.51
C ARG A 176 2.23 27.10 7.38
N LEU A 177 2.65 26.06 6.66
CA LEU A 177 1.84 25.45 5.60
C LEU A 177 0.55 24.84 6.17
N ALA A 178 0.62 24.21 7.34
CA ALA A 178 -0.56 23.67 8.02
C ALA A 178 -1.59 24.78 8.30
N ALA A 179 -1.17 25.93 8.84
CA ALA A 179 -2.07 27.02 9.15
C ALA A 179 -2.81 27.58 7.92
N GLU A 180 -2.20 27.53 6.74
CA GLU A 180 -2.85 27.91 5.48
C GLU A 180 -3.81 26.81 4.98
N LEU A 181 -3.40 25.55 5.09
CA LEU A 181 -4.17 24.39 4.61
C LEU A 181 -5.37 24.07 5.50
N GLU A 182 -5.29 24.34 6.81
CA GLU A 182 -6.41 24.20 7.77
C GLU A 182 -7.64 25.03 7.35
N LEU A 183 -7.44 26.16 6.67
CA LEU A 183 -8.52 27.00 6.19
C LEU A 183 -9.42 26.32 5.14
N PHE A 184 -8.91 25.30 4.47
CA PHE A 184 -9.69 24.56 3.47
C PHE A 184 -10.54 23.44 4.08
N GLY A 185 -10.14 22.88 5.24
CA GLY A 185 -10.86 21.82 5.93
C GLY A 185 -10.85 20.45 5.23
N THR A 186 -10.03 20.28 4.20
CA THR A 186 -9.99 19.04 3.37
C THR A 186 -8.72 18.21 3.55
N VAL A 187 -7.73 18.69 4.32
CA VAL A 187 -6.49 17.92 4.56
C VAL A 187 -6.73 16.91 5.66
N ALA A 188 -6.65 15.63 5.32
CA ALA A 188 -6.89 14.50 6.22
C ALA A 188 -5.70 14.25 7.17
N ASN A 189 -4.48 14.41 6.69
CA ASN A 189 -3.26 14.21 7.46
C ASN A 189 -2.04 14.80 6.75
N PHE A 190 -0.95 14.99 7.52
CA PHE A 190 0.41 15.15 7.03
C PHE A 190 1.19 13.88 7.30
N GLU A 191 1.57 13.17 6.25
CA GLU A 191 2.46 12.02 6.33
C GLU A 191 3.91 12.43 6.10
N ASP A 192 4.80 12.02 7.01
CA ASP A 192 6.24 12.31 6.93
C ASP A 192 6.56 13.78 6.57
N PRO A 193 6.00 14.80 7.24
CA PRO A 193 6.19 16.19 6.85
C PRO A 193 7.64 16.67 6.97
N VAL A 194 8.39 16.12 7.92
CA VAL A 194 9.77 16.48 8.23
C VAL A 194 10.64 15.23 8.39
N PRO A 195 12.00 15.34 8.40
CA PRO A 195 12.89 14.20 8.63
C PRO A 195 12.55 13.40 9.90
N LYS A 196 12.59 12.07 9.80
CA LYS A 196 12.11 11.11 10.83
C LYS A 196 13.13 10.78 11.91
N ASP A 197 14.34 11.27 11.82
CA ASP A 197 15.43 11.04 12.79
C ASP A 197 15.20 11.76 14.14
N ASN A 198 14.26 12.71 14.18
CA ASN A 198 13.89 13.44 15.40
C ASN A 198 12.37 13.38 15.67
N LEU A 199 11.93 12.43 16.47
CA LEU A 199 10.52 12.24 16.82
C LEU A 199 9.92 13.40 17.64
N ASP A 200 10.74 14.18 18.36
CA ASP A 200 10.27 15.38 19.08
C ASP A 200 9.73 16.46 18.12
N TRP A 201 10.20 16.48 16.86
CA TRP A 201 9.67 17.39 15.86
C TRP A 201 8.22 17.07 15.49
N PHE A 202 7.88 15.80 15.45
CA PHE A 202 6.51 15.34 15.17
C PHE A 202 5.59 15.64 16.35
N ARG A 203 6.03 15.39 17.59
CA ARG A 203 5.29 15.78 18.79
C ARG A 203 5.06 17.30 18.82
N LEU A 204 6.09 18.11 18.50
CA LEU A 204 5.94 19.56 18.40
C LEU A 204 4.95 19.98 17.31
N LEU A 205 4.92 19.31 16.15
CA LEU A 205 3.94 19.58 15.09
C LEU A 205 2.52 19.28 15.55
N ARG A 206 2.28 18.18 16.24
CA ARG A 206 0.96 17.85 16.82
C ARG A 206 0.44 18.92 17.78
N GLU A 207 1.33 19.65 18.46
CA GLU A 207 0.97 20.80 19.31
C GLU A 207 0.68 22.09 18.51
N LYS A 208 1.07 22.16 17.23
CA LYS A 208 1.03 23.38 16.40
C LYS A 208 0.00 23.37 15.29
N THR A 209 -0.60 22.23 14.99
CA THR A 209 -1.58 22.09 13.92
C THR A 209 -2.74 21.19 14.34
N TRP A 210 -3.91 21.43 13.76
CA TRP A 210 -5.07 20.56 13.85
C TRP A 210 -5.05 19.45 12.79
N ILE A 211 -4.17 19.54 11.77
CA ILE A 211 -3.99 18.48 10.77
C ILE A 211 -3.30 17.30 11.47
N PRO A 212 -3.92 16.10 11.46
CA PRO A 212 -3.31 14.92 12.05
C PRO A 212 -1.93 14.61 11.45
N ILE A 213 -0.99 14.22 12.31
CA ILE A 213 0.37 13.86 11.91
C ILE A 213 0.48 12.35 11.78
N ALA A 214 1.00 11.90 10.65
CA ALA A 214 1.22 10.48 10.35
C ALA A 214 2.69 10.19 10.03
N LEU A 215 3.12 8.98 10.36
CA LEU A 215 4.44 8.45 10.00
C LEU A 215 4.29 7.15 9.21
N HIS A 216 5.05 7.04 8.13
CA HIS A 216 5.23 5.77 7.42
C HIS A 216 6.35 4.97 8.10
N LEU A 217 6.01 3.84 8.72
CA LEU A 217 6.89 3.02 9.53
C LEU A 217 6.86 1.55 9.09
N GLY A 218 8.03 0.95 8.95
CA GLY A 218 8.18 -0.42 8.42
C GLY A 218 8.41 -1.49 9.48
N ALA A 219 8.82 -1.11 10.70
CA ALA A 219 9.18 -2.07 11.74
C ALA A 219 8.42 -1.83 13.05
N PRO A 220 8.03 -2.90 13.79
CA PRO A 220 7.36 -2.77 15.09
C PRO A 220 8.13 -1.93 16.11
N ALA A 221 9.47 -1.96 16.06
CA ALA A 221 10.31 -1.15 16.95
C ALA A 221 10.17 0.35 16.68
N GLU A 222 10.03 0.76 15.40
CA GLU A 222 9.80 2.14 14.99
C GLU A 222 8.41 2.62 15.45
N VAL A 223 7.39 1.77 15.28
CA VAL A 223 6.03 2.05 15.76
C VAL A 223 6.02 2.24 17.28
N LEU A 224 6.67 1.35 18.03
CA LEU A 224 6.77 1.48 19.49
C LEU A 224 7.51 2.77 19.90
N ALA A 225 8.57 3.16 19.19
CA ALA A 225 9.28 4.40 19.43
C ALA A 225 8.41 5.63 19.16
N ALA A 226 7.69 5.67 18.04
CA ALA A 226 6.78 6.76 17.68
C ALA A 226 5.62 6.92 18.67
N LEU A 227 5.03 5.81 19.13
CA LEU A 227 3.97 5.81 20.14
C LEU A 227 4.48 6.34 21.49
N LYS A 228 5.67 5.89 21.96
CA LYS A 228 6.28 6.38 23.20
C LYS A 228 6.66 7.85 23.16
N ALA A 229 7.04 8.36 22.01
CA ALA A 229 7.37 9.78 21.78
C ALA A 229 6.13 10.65 21.59
N GLU A 230 4.92 10.07 21.58
CA GLU A 230 3.66 10.76 21.24
C GLU A 230 3.74 11.52 19.91
N ALA A 231 4.45 10.92 18.93
CA ALA A 231 4.81 11.56 17.68
C ALA A 231 3.73 11.46 16.59
N VAL A 232 2.68 10.65 16.79
CA VAL A 232 1.71 10.30 15.73
C VAL A 232 0.27 10.40 16.21
N ASP A 233 -0.61 10.78 15.28
CA ASP A 233 -2.07 10.59 15.36
C ASP A 233 -2.49 9.37 14.54
N TYR A 234 -1.80 9.12 13.42
CA TYR A 234 -2.02 7.98 12.53
C TYR A 234 -0.69 7.33 12.15
N ILE A 235 -0.74 6.07 11.69
CA ILE A 235 0.46 5.38 11.19
C ILE A 235 0.15 4.74 9.83
N ASN A 236 1.02 5.01 8.84
CA ASN A 236 1.13 4.22 7.62
C ASN A 236 2.04 3.02 7.89
N LEU A 237 1.50 1.81 7.81
CA LEU A 237 2.24 0.59 8.10
C LEU A 237 2.80 -0.05 6.83
N GLY A 238 4.12 -0.09 6.72
CA GLY A 238 4.87 -0.81 5.69
C GLY A 238 5.49 -2.11 6.19
N GLY A 239 6.26 -2.76 5.30
CA GLY A 239 7.01 -3.97 5.61
C GLY A 239 6.31 -5.28 5.22
N SER A 240 6.77 -6.40 5.77
CA SER A 240 6.17 -7.71 5.54
C SER A 240 4.84 -7.86 6.29
N ALA A 241 4.02 -8.83 5.89
CA ALA A 241 2.74 -9.09 6.55
C ALA A 241 2.89 -9.36 8.05
N LEU A 242 3.97 -10.03 8.47
CA LEU A 242 4.26 -10.27 9.88
C LEU A 242 4.54 -8.96 10.61
N GLN A 243 5.38 -8.08 10.04
CA GLN A 243 5.70 -6.78 10.62
C GLN A 243 4.46 -5.89 10.72
N VAL A 244 3.65 -5.82 9.67
CA VAL A 244 2.38 -5.07 9.66
C VAL A 244 1.44 -5.56 10.76
N ARG A 245 1.26 -6.87 10.94
CA ARG A 245 0.42 -7.42 12.01
C ARG A 245 0.92 -7.04 13.40
N GLN A 246 2.22 -7.15 13.65
CA GLN A 246 2.84 -6.80 14.93
C GLN A 246 2.69 -5.29 15.20
N SER A 247 2.95 -4.47 14.20
CA SER A 247 2.83 -3.01 14.26
C SER A 247 1.38 -2.56 14.48
N ALA A 248 0.42 -3.17 13.77
CA ALA A 248 -1.00 -2.88 13.94
C ALA A 248 -1.48 -3.21 15.35
N ALA A 249 -1.04 -4.32 15.94
CA ALA A 249 -1.38 -4.67 17.32
C ALA A 249 -0.84 -3.67 18.35
N LEU A 250 0.38 -3.13 18.15
CA LEU A 250 0.93 -2.07 19.00
C LEU A 250 0.12 -0.77 18.86
N ALA A 251 -0.22 -0.37 17.64
CA ALA A 251 -1.03 0.82 17.37
C ALA A 251 -2.46 0.66 17.92
N GLU A 252 -3.08 -0.53 17.80
CA GLU A 252 -4.41 -0.83 18.34
C GLU A 252 -4.44 -0.69 19.87
N ALA A 253 -3.43 -1.25 20.56
CA ALA A 253 -3.30 -1.12 22.02
C ALA A 253 -3.14 0.34 22.48
N ALA A 254 -2.64 1.22 21.62
CA ALA A 254 -2.50 2.66 21.85
C ALA A 254 -3.71 3.49 21.33
N ASN A 255 -4.76 2.85 20.78
CA ASN A 255 -5.91 3.49 20.12
C ASN A 255 -5.51 4.40 18.95
N VAL A 256 -4.45 4.03 18.20
CA VAL A 256 -4.00 4.77 17.02
C VAL A 256 -4.52 4.08 15.75
N PRO A 257 -5.33 4.77 14.92
CA PRO A 257 -5.75 4.29 13.62
C PRO A 257 -4.57 4.15 12.67
N VAL A 258 -4.68 3.18 11.75
CA VAL A 258 -3.64 2.91 10.77
C VAL A 258 -4.21 2.75 9.37
N TRP A 259 -3.36 2.90 8.37
CA TRP A 259 -3.53 2.33 7.04
C TRP A 259 -2.30 1.51 6.66
N VAL A 260 -2.39 0.78 5.58
CA VAL A 260 -1.32 -0.14 5.17
C VAL A 260 -0.82 0.20 3.78
N GLN A 261 0.49 0.15 3.61
CA GLN A 261 1.20 0.29 2.35
C GLN A 261 2.29 -0.78 2.27
N MET A 262 1.91 -2.01 1.90
CA MET A 262 2.88 -3.10 1.70
C MET A 262 3.50 -3.08 0.30
N GLY A 263 2.75 -2.61 -0.69
CA GLY A 263 3.16 -2.58 -2.10
C GLY A 263 3.25 -1.17 -2.69
N GLY A 264 2.44 -0.24 -2.22
CA GLY A 264 2.34 1.10 -2.80
C GLY A 264 1.91 1.03 -4.27
N LEU A 265 2.76 1.46 -5.19
CA LEU A 265 2.53 1.36 -6.65
C LEU A 265 2.74 -0.08 -7.17
N CYS A 266 2.06 -1.04 -6.56
CA CYS A 266 2.11 -2.48 -6.82
C CYS A 266 1.22 -2.93 -7.99
N LEU A 267 1.17 -4.25 -8.22
CA LEU A 267 0.16 -4.92 -9.04
C LEU A 267 -0.89 -5.59 -8.14
N GLY A 268 -1.91 -6.17 -8.76
CA GLY A 268 -3.04 -6.77 -8.07
C GLY A 268 -2.70 -7.94 -7.16
N VAL A 269 -1.61 -8.66 -7.40
CA VAL A 269 -1.18 -9.78 -6.53
C VAL A 269 -0.83 -9.26 -5.14
N LYS A 270 0.03 -8.24 -5.05
CA LYS A 270 0.43 -7.64 -3.78
C LYS A 270 -0.74 -6.90 -3.13
N ALA A 271 -1.54 -6.19 -3.94
CA ALA A 271 -2.73 -5.51 -3.44
C ALA A 271 -3.73 -6.50 -2.83
N ALA A 272 -4.04 -7.63 -3.48
CA ALA A 272 -4.93 -8.67 -2.94
C ALA A 272 -4.40 -9.23 -1.62
N TYR A 273 -3.10 -9.55 -1.55
CA TYR A 273 -2.45 -10.01 -0.33
C TYR A 273 -2.59 -9.02 0.83
N SER A 274 -2.31 -7.74 0.57
CA SER A 274 -2.47 -6.66 1.54
C SER A 274 -3.93 -6.47 1.97
N VAL A 275 -4.87 -6.54 1.04
CA VAL A 275 -6.33 -6.44 1.30
C VAL A 275 -6.80 -7.58 2.22
N HIS A 276 -6.34 -8.82 1.99
CA HIS A 276 -6.63 -9.93 2.90
C HIS A 276 -6.13 -9.64 4.33
N LEU A 277 -4.91 -9.15 4.47
CA LEU A 277 -4.36 -8.79 5.78
C LEU A 277 -5.19 -7.68 6.43
N GLN A 278 -5.43 -6.58 5.73
CA GLN A 278 -6.16 -5.41 6.24
C GLN A 278 -7.59 -5.74 6.64
N SER A 279 -8.21 -6.71 5.97
CA SER A 279 -9.57 -7.15 6.33
C SER A 279 -9.66 -7.76 7.73
N THR A 280 -8.52 -8.10 8.36
CA THR A 280 -8.43 -8.69 9.70
C THR A 280 -7.93 -7.72 10.78
N LEU A 281 -7.50 -6.51 10.42
CA LEU A 281 -6.95 -5.51 11.33
C LEU A 281 -8.03 -4.53 11.76
N ALA A 282 -8.48 -4.57 13.02
CA ALA A 282 -9.60 -3.76 13.50
C ALA A 282 -9.33 -2.25 13.37
N ASN A 283 -8.10 -1.80 13.64
CA ASN A 283 -7.68 -0.40 13.57
C ASN A 283 -7.20 0.07 12.18
N ALA A 284 -7.17 -0.80 11.13
CA ALA A 284 -6.88 -0.37 9.76
C ALA A 284 -8.11 0.25 9.11
N THR A 285 -8.49 1.44 9.59
CA THR A 285 -9.73 2.14 9.23
C THR A 285 -9.53 3.27 8.24
N LEU A 286 -8.29 3.67 7.98
CA LEU A 286 -7.94 4.71 7.03
C LEU A 286 -7.71 4.14 5.64
N ALA A 287 -7.81 4.98 4.60
CA ALA A 287 -7.65 4.56 3.22
C ALA A 287 -6.20 4.12 2.94
N CYS A 288 -6.03 2.90 2.43
CA CYS A 288 -4.73 2.31 2.16
C CYS A 288 -4.08 2.86 0.88
N ASP A 289 -2.78 2.64 0.76
CA ASP A 289 -1.96 3.06 -0.38
C ASP A 289 -1.50 1.85 -1.23
N GLU A 290 -2.41 0.91 -1.49
CA GLU A 290 -2.19 -0.16 -2.47
C GLU A 290 -2.80 0.27 -3.80
N LEU A 291 -1.98 0.48 -4.84
CA LEU A 291 -2.34 1.30 -5.99
C LEU A 291 -2.14 0.59 -7.34
N PRO A 292 -2.72 -0.61 -7.57
CA PRO A 292 -2.55 -1.34 -8.82
C PRO A 292 -3.11 -0.59 -10.02
N PHE A 293 -4.13 0.25 -9.83
CA PHE A 293 -4.81 1.04 -10.86
C PHE A 293 -4.00 2.25 -11.37
N THR A 294 -2.78 2.48 -10.88
CA THR A 294 -1.89 3.53 -11.40
C THR A 294 -1.16 3.16 -12.69
N ARG A 295 -1.39 1.95 -13.21
CA ARG A 295 -0.79 1.41 -14.44
C ARG A 295 -1.84 1.20 -15.53
N ILE A 296 -1.39 1.14 -16.79
CA ILE A 296 -2.27 0.96 -17.97
C ILE A 296 -2.87 -0.45 -18.08
N ALA A 297 -2.34 -1.40 -17.31
CA ALA A 297 -2.82 -2.78 -17.22
C ALA A 297 -2.45 -3.35 -15.83
N ASP A 298 -3.14 -4.41 -15.43
CA ASP A 298 -2.81 -5.21 -14.26
C ASP A 298 -2.77 -6.69 -14.63
N VAL A 299 -2.01 -7.47 -13.88
CA VAL A 299 -1.86 -8.91 -14.11
C VAL A 299 -3.03 -9.74 -13.55
N CYS A 300 -3.96 -9.12 -12.84
CA CYS A 300 -5.06 -9.84 -12.15
C CYS A 300 -6.40 -9.84 -12.91
N ASP A 301 -6.43 -9.54 -14.21
CA ASP A 301 -7.59 -9.60 -15.12
C ASP A 301 -8.92 -9.00 -14.58
N GLY A 302 -8.83 -8.06 -13.63
CA GLY A 302 -9.99 -7.45 -12.97
C GLY A 302 -10.61 -8.29 -11.85
N SER A 303 -9.99 -9.39 -11.43
CA SER A 303 -10.47 -10.21 -10.30
C SER A 303 -10.34 -9.51 -8.94
N LEU A 304 -9.42 -8.55 -8.78
CA LEU A 304 -9.38 -7.64 -7.63
C LEU A 304 -10.17 -6.36 -7.95
N GLN A 305 -11.33 -6.22 -7.33
CA GLN A 305 -12.26 -5.13 -7.64
C GLN A 305 -12.09 -3.94 -6.70
N VAL A 306 -12.16 -2.73 -7.28
CA VAL A 306 -12.25 -1.45 -6.55
C VAL A 306 -13.60 -0.82 -6.87
N GLU A 307 -14.40 -0.56 -5.84
CA GLU A 307 -15.70 0.07 -5.97
C GLU A 307 -15.84 1.23 -4.99
N ALA A 308 -16.14 2.41 -5.50
CA ALA A 308 -16.34 3.62 -4.70
C ALA A 308 -15.24 3.80 -3.62
N GLY A 309 -13.97 3.79 -4.05
CA GLY A 309 -12.83 3.98 -3.15
C GLY A 309 -12.58 2.85 -2.14
N HIS A 310 -13.02 1.62 -2.45
CA HIS A 310 -12.78 0.45 -1.60
C HIS A 310 -12.42 -0.76 -2.44
N PHE A 311 -11.42 -1.52 -2.00
CA PHE A 311 -11.24 -2.89 -2.46
C PHE A 311 -12.33 -3.78 -1.86
N LEU A 312 -12.90 -4.64 -2.70
CA LEU A 312 -13.69 -5.78 -2.21
C LEU A 312 -12.73 -6.88 -1.79
N VAL A 313 -12.88 -7.40 -0.57
CA VAL A 313 -12.02 -8.48 -0.08
C VAL A 313 -12.34 -9.76 -0.85
N PRO A 314 -11.37 -10.38 -1.57
CA PRO A 314 -11.64 -11.58 -2.34
C PRO A 314 -12.12 -12.74 -1.46
N GLU A 315 -13.08 -13.53 -1.95
CA GLU A 315 -13.72 -14.61 -1.17
C GLU A 315 -13.27 -16.02 -1.60
N GLY A 316 -12.62 -16.12 -2.76
CA GLY A 316 -12.14 -17.40 -3.29
C GLY A 316 -11.01 -18.03 -2.47
N PRO A 317 -10.72 -19.32 -2.67
CA PRO A 317 -9.57 -20.00 -2.08
C PRO A 317 -8.25 -19.30 -2.45
N GLY A 318 -7.30 -19.29 -1.53
CA GLY A 318 -6.04 -18.59 -1.72
C GLY A 318 -6.22 -17.08 -1.72
N LEU A 319 -5.54 -16.38 -2.63
CA LEU A 319 -5.69 -14.94 -2.85
C LEU A 319 -7.06 -14.59 -3.47
N GLY A 320 -7.79 -15.57 -4.02
CA GLY A 320 -9.09 -15.35 -4.63
C GLY A 320 -9.03 -14.48 -5.90
N ILE A 321 -7.87 -14.40 -6.54
CA ILE A 321 -7.61 -13.69 -7.80
C ILE A 321 -7.14 -14.67 -8.87
N HIS A 322 -7.23 -14.25 -10.11
CA HIS A 322 -6.64 -14.95 -11.25
C HIS A 322 -5.52 -14.10 -11.85
N VAL A 323 -4.37 -14.71 -12.12
CA VAL A 323 -3.24 -14.05 -12.77
C VAL A 323 -3.22 -14.41 -14.25
N ASP A 324 -3.33 -13.41 -15.11
CA ASP A 324 -3.29 -13.53 -16.56
C ASP A 324 -1.83 -13.62 -17.03
N LEU A 325 -1.43 -14.84 -17.42
CA LEU A 325 -0.08 -15.12 -17.92
C LEU A 325 0.23 -14.41 -19.25
N ASP A 326 -0.77 -14.14 -20.09
CA ASP A 326 -0.55 -13.41 -21.34
C ASP A 326 -0.17 -11.96 -21.07
N VAL A 327 -0.76 -11.35 -20.06
CA VAL A 327 -0.36 -10.01 -19.58
C VAL A 327 1.03 -10.05 -18.96
N VAL A 328 1.33 -11.05 -18.12
CA VAL A 328 2.67 -11.23 -17.54
C VAL A 328 3.74 -11.33 -18.63
N GLU A 329 3.54 -12.21 -19.62
CA GLU A 329 4.52 -12.39 -20.72
C GLU A 329 4.62 -11.15 -21.63
N LYS A 330 3.50 -10.44 -21.87
CA LYS A 330 3.48 -9.20 -22.66
C LYS A 330 4.37 -8.11 -22.08
N TYR A 331 4.41 -8.00 -20.74
CA TYR A 331 5.16 -6.95 -20.04
C TYR A 331 6.42 -7.47 -19.35
N ARG A 332 6.81 -8.71 -19.63
CA ARG A 332 8.02 -9.31 -19.08
C ARG A 332 9.28 -8.59 -19.58
N VAL A 333 10.16 -8.26 -18.65
CA VAL A 333 11.50 -7.76 -18.96
C VAL A 333 12.36 -8.95 -19.41
N ALA A 334 13.11 -8.78 -20.53
CA ALA A 334 13.89 -9.82 -21.17
C ALA A 334 15.12 -10.27 -20.34
#